data_c480bb0c69822eb9417ceeebe3b5a8cf
#
_entry.id   c480bb0c69822eb9417ceeebe3b5a8cf
#
_cell.length_a   1.000
_cell.length_b   1.000
_cell.length_c   1.000
_cell.angle_alpha   90.00
_cell.angle_beta   90.00
_cell.angle_gamma   90.00
#
_symmetry.space_group_name_H-M   'P 1'
#
loop_
_entity.id
_entity.type
_entity.pdbx_description
1 polymer ?
#
loop_
_entity_poly.entity_id
_entity_poly.type
_entity_poly.pdbx_seq_one_letter_code
_entity_poly.pdbx_strand_id
1 'polypeptide(L)'
;EVIEILERANDTFVGTLEVAKSYAFLVTENRTLANDIFIPKEKLKGGKTGDKAIVKVVEWPDKAKNPIGQVIDILGKAGDNTTEMHAILAEFGLPYVYPKAVETAADKIPAEITPEEIAKREDFRKVTTFTIDPKDAKDFDDALSIRSIKNGLWEVGVHIADVTHYVKEGGIIDKEAEKRATSVYLVDRTIPMLPERLCNFICSLRPNEEKLAFSVIFDITEKGEIKDSRIAHTVINSDRRFTYEEAQQIIETKEGDYKEEVLMLDTIAKALREKRFAAGAINFDRYEVKFEIDEKGKPISVYFKESKDANKLVEEFMLLANKTVAEKIGRVPKNKKPKVLPYRIHDLPDPEKLENLSQFIARFGYKVRTSG
;
A
#
# COMPACT_ATOMS: atom_id res chain seq x y z
N GLU A 1 -20.72 -28.33 19.71
CA GLU A 1 -22.11 -27.92 19.39
C GLU A 1 -22.28 -26.44 19.77
N VAL A 2 -22.80 -25.60 18.85
CA VAL A 2 -23.12 -24.20 19.13
C VAL A 2 -24.44 -24.17 19.86
N ILE A 3 -24.47 -23.64 21.09
CA ILE A 3 -25.68 -23.57 21.93
C ILE A 3 -26.36 -22.21 21.83
N GLU A 4 -25.60 -21.12 21.56
CA GLU A 4 -26.10 -19.75 21.44
C GLU A 4 -25.17 -18.93 20.56
N ILE A 5 -25.73 -18.02 19.77
CA ILE A 5 -24.99 -17.01 18.99
C ILE A 5 -25.05 -15.71 19.75
N LEU A 6 -23.95 -15.30 20.38
CA LEU A 6 -23.85 -14.04 21.12
C LEU A 6 -23.74 -12.84 20.18
N GLU A 7 -22.92 -12.99 19.12
CA GLU A 7 -22.69 -11.95 18.13
C GLU A 7 -22.44 -12.60 16.77
N ARG A 8 -22.96 -12.00 15.70
CA ARG A 8 -22.71 -12.45 14.33
C ARG A 8 -21.54 -11.69 13.74
N ALA A 9 -20.62 -12.40 13.12
CA ALA A 9 -19.46 -11.79 12.47
C ALA A 9 -19.85 -10.82 11.35
N ASN A 10 -20.92 -11.15 10.58
CA ASN A 10 -21.43 -10.32 9.50
C ASN A 10 -22.95 -10.21 9.57
N ASP A 11 -23.46 -9.01 9.43
CA ASP A 11 -24.88 -8.70 9.26
C ASP A 11 -25.20 -8.08 7.89
N THR A 12 -24.16 -7.84 7.08
CA THR A 12 -24.23 -7.18 5.78
C THR A 12 -23.72 -8.09 4.69
N PHE A 13 -24.48 -8.22 3.62
CA PHE A 13 -24.23 -9.13 2.51
C PHE A 13 -24.39 -8.45 1.17
N VAL A 14 -23.62 -8.91 0.18
CA VAL A 14 -23.67 -8.46 -1.20
C VAL A 14 -24.23 -9.58 -2.06
N GLY A 15 -25.05 -9.23 -3.04
CA GLY A 15 -25.62 -10.19 -3.97
C GLY A 15 -26.45 -9.52 -5.07
N THR A 16 -27.11 -10.35 -5.86
CA THR A 16 -27.97 -9.90 -6.96
C THR A 16 -29.44 -9.94 -6.53
N LEU A 17 -30.18 -8.88 -6.82
CA LEU A 17 -31.61 -8.81 -6.51
C LEU A 17 -32.45 -9.60 -7.50
N GLU A 18 -33.36 -10.41 -6.98
CA GLU A 18 -34.47 -11.03 -7.68
C GLU A 18 -35.76 -10.45 -7.14
N VAL A 19 -36.43 -9.60 -7.92
CA VAL A 19 -37.61 -8.83 -7.50
C VAL A 19 -38.90 -9.44 -8.02
N ALA A 20 -39.81 -9.82 -7.10
CA ALA A 20 -41.19 -10.25 -7.36
C ALA A 20 -42.18 -9.09 -7.19
N LYS A 21 -43.48 -9.35 -7.37
CA LYS A 21 -44.53 -8.31 -7.24
C LYS A 21 -44.60 -7.68 -5.85
N SER A 22 -44.43 -8.45 -4.77
CA SER A 22 -44.65 -8.03 -3.39
C SER A 22 -43.41 -8.16 -2.49
N TYR A 23 -42.33 -8.75 -2.97
CA TYR A 23 -41.07 -8.98 -2.22
C TYR A 23 -39.92 -9.10 -3.18
N ALA A 24 -38.70 -9.20 -2.62
CA ALA A 24 -37.51 -9.56 -3.37
C ALA A 24 -36.64 -10.55 -2.54
N PHE A 25 -35.70 -11.18 -3.23
CA PHE A 25 -34.59 -11.90 -2.62
C PHE A 25 -33.27 -11.27 -3.02
N LEU A 26 -32.31 -11.27 -2.09
CA LEU A 26 -30.90 -11.11 -2.42
C LEU A 26 -30.32 -12.50 -2.57
N VAL A 27 -29.91 -12.85 -3.77
CA VAL A 27 -29.17 -14.07 -4.08
C VAL A 27 -27.70 -13.78 -3.84
N THR A 28 -27.11 -14.36 -2.80
CA THR A 28 -25.71 -14.17 -2.43
C THR A 28 -24.83 -15.17 -3.18
N GLU A 29 -23.68 -14.72 -3.67
CA GLU A 29 -22.65 -15.61 -4.25
C GLU A 29 -21.83 -16.30 -3.17
N ASN A 30 -21.81 -15.73 -1.99
CA ASN A 30 -21.09 -16.23 -0.85
C ASN A 30 -21.84 -17.39 -0.18
N ARG A 31 -21.27 -18.58 -0.22
CA ARG A 31 -21.83 -19.81 0.35
C ARG A 31 -21.88 -19.85 1.89
N THR A 32 -21.53 -18.76 2.58
CA THR A 32 -21.65 -18.67 4.04
C THR A 32 -23.10 -18.60 4.53
N LEU A 33 -24.04 -18.20 3.66
CA LEU A 33 -25.46 -18.26 3.92
C LEU A 33 -26.07 -19.47 3.22
N ALA A 34 -26.81 -20.29 3.99
CA ALA A 34 -27.49 -21.44 3.46
C ALA A 34 -28.74 -21.08 2.62
N ASN A 35 -29.29 -19.89 2.81
CA ASN A 35 -30.51 -19.41 2.14
C ASN A 35 -30.37 -17.94 1.73
N ASP A 36 -31.07 -17.58 0.67
CA ASP A 36 -31.16 -16.18 0.19
C ASP A 36 -31.84 -15.28 1.23
N ILE A 37 -31.54 -13.98 1.17
CA ILE A 37 -32.09 -13.00 2.10
C ILE A 37 -33.42 -12.47 1.54
N PHE A 38 -34.49 -12.66 2.30
CA PHE A 38 -35.81 -12.12 1.97
C PHE A 38 -35.86 -10.61 2.23
N ILE A 39 -36.39 -9.84 1.28
CA ILE A 39 -36.47 -8.39 1.35
C ILE A 39 -37.94 -7.97 1.13
N PRO A 40 -38.59 -7.42 2.15
CA PRO A 40 -39.90 -6.79 2.00
C PRO A 40 -39.82 -5.63 0.99
N LYS A 41 -40.91 -5.43 0.23
CA LYS A 41 -40.96 -4.42 -0.87
C LYS A 41 -40.62 -3.01 -0.38
N GLU A 42 -41.07 -2.65 0.81
CA GLU A 42 -40.82 -1.36 1.45
C GLU A 42 -39.36 -1.16 1.83
N LYS A 43 -38.57 -2.24 1.97
CA LYS A 43 -37.15 -2.24 2.29
C LYS A 43 -36.25 -2.40 1.05
N LEU A 44 -36.82 -2.42 -0.15
CA LEU A 44 -36.11 -2.66 -1.42
C LEU A 44 -35.34 -1.45 -1.96
N LYS A 45 -35.66 -0.24 -1.48
CA LYS A 45 -34.98 1.02 -1.87
C LYS A 45 -34.94 1.28 -3.38
N GLY A 46 -35.97 0.79 -4.12
CA GLY A 46 -36.11 0.98 -5.57
C GLY A 46 -35.26 0.03 -6.44
N GLY A 47 -34.62 -0.96 -5.84
CA GLY A 47 -33.85 -1.98 -6.56
C GLY A 47 -34.71 -2.77 -7.57
N LYS A 48 -34.06 -3.24 -8.62
CA LYS A 48 -34.67 -4.02 -9.70
C LYS A 48 -33.97 -5.37 -9.84
N THR A 49 -34.69 -6.31 -10.46
CA THR A 49 -34.07 -7.62 -10.80
C THR A 49 -32.82 -7.42 -11.63
N GLY A 50 -31.76 -8.10 -11.24
CA GLY A 50 -30.42 -8.03 -11.85
C GLY A 50 -29.56 -6.87 -11.34
N ASP A 51 -30.02 -6.09 -10.36
CA ASP A 51 -29.16 -5.12 -9.69
C ASP A 51 -28.33 -5.83 -8.60
N LYS A 52 -27.06 -5.48 -8.53
CA LYS A 52 -26.16 -5.82 -7.42
C LYS A 52 -26.46 -4.87 -6.26
N ALA A 53 -26.65 -5.40 -5.07
CA ALA A 53 -27.02 -4.60 -3.91
C ALA A 53 -26.30 -5.05 -2.63
N ILE A 54 -26.15 -4.10 -1.71
CA ILE A 54 -25.73 -4.35 -0.33
C ILE A 54 -26.98 -4.41 0.54
N VAL A 55 -27.12 -5.51 1.28
CA VAL A 55 -28.28 -5.76 2.15
C VAL A 55 -27.82 -6.02 3.57
N LYS A 56 -28.39 -5.30 4.52
CA LYS A 56 -28.23 -5.58 5.95
C LYS A 56 -29.34 -6.51 6.41
N VAL A 57 -28.97 -7.61 7.06
CA VAL A 57 -29.92 -8.48 7.74
C VAL A 57 -30.40 -7.80 9.01
N VAL A 58 -31.70 -7.59 9.11
CA VAL A 58 -32.34 -6.92 10.24
C VAL A 58 -33.05 -7.89 11.19
N GLU A 59 -33.32 -9.10 10.71
CA GLU A 59 -33.99 -10.12 11.50
C GLU A 59 -33.56 -11.53 11.06
N TRP A 60 -33.36 -12.41 12.04
CA TRP A 60 -33.08 -13.84 11.87
C TRP A 60 -34.22 -14.62 12.52
N PRO A 61 -35.32 -14.89 11.82
CA PRO A 61 -36.47 -15.50 12.42
C PRO A 61 -36.25 -16.98 12.75
N ASP A 62 -36.61 -17.41 13.94
CA ASP A 62 -36.42 -18.80 14.42
C ASP A 62 -37.18 -19.84 13.60
N LYS A 63 -38.31 -19.46 13.01
CA LYS A 63 -39.24 -20.36 12.29
C LYS A 63 -39.17 -20.23 10.78
N ALA A 64 -38.52 -19.23 10.21
CA ALA A 64 -38.39 -19.05 8.78
C ALA A 64 -36.99 -19.44 8.29
N LYS A 65 -36.94 -20.01 7.07
CA LYS A 65 -35.66 -20.44 6.48
C LYS A 65 -34.77 -19.27 6.06
N ASN A 66 -35.36 -18.15 5.69
CA ASN A 66 -34.68 -16.99 5.11
C ASN A 66 -34.55 -15.86 6.13
N PRO A 67 -33.34 -15.29 6.29
CA PRO A 67 -33.18 -14.06 7.05
C PRO A 67 -33.90 -12.90 6.34
N ILE A 68 -34.34 -11.91 7.12
CA ILE A 68 -35.02 -10.71 6.59
C ILE A 68 -34.00 -9.58 6.48
N GLY A 69 -33.90 -8.98 5.29
CA GLY A 69 -32.95 -7.92 4.99
C GLY A 69 -33.59 -6.61 4.58
N GLN A 70 -32.75 -5.59 4.59
CA GLN A 70 -33.03 -4.27 4.06
C GLN A 70 -31.89 -3.85 3.12
N VAL A 71 -32.23 -3.35 1.92
CA VAL A 71 -31.23 -2.80 1.01
C VAL A 71 -30.63 -1.53 1.63
N ILE A 72 -29.31 -1.54 1.78
CA ILE A 72 -28.55 -0.37 2.20
C ILE A 72 -28.15 0.46 0.98
N ASP A 73 -27.63 -0.19 -0.07
CA ASP A 73 -27.18 0.48 -1.27
C ASP A 73 -27.38 -0.40 -2.51
N ILE A 74 -27.54 0.26 -3.67
CA ILE A 74 -27.64 -0.39 -4.98
C ILE A 74 -26.39 0.00 -5.77
N LEU A 75 -25.55 -0.98 -6.07
CA LEU A 75 -24.24 -0.75 -6.68
C LEU A 75 -24.31 -0.55 -8.20
N GLY A 76 -25.32 -1.10 -8.84
CA GLY A 76 -25.52 -1.06 -10.29
C GLY A 76 -25.98 -2.39 -10.87
N LYS A 77 -25.84 -2.57 -12.17
CA LYS A 77 -26.18 -3.83 -12.85
C LYS A 77 -25.12 -4.90 -12.61
N ALA A 78 -25.55 -6.12 -12.29
CA ALA A 78 -24.67 -7.27 -12.22
C ALA A 78 -23.97 -7.50 -13.57
N GLY A 79 -22.67 -7.78 -13.53
CA GLY A 79 -21.83 -7.98 -14.70
C GLY A 79 -21.12 -6.72 -15.21
N ASP A 80 -21.50 -5.52 -14.74
CA ASP A 80 -20.74 -4.30 -15.04
C ASP A 80 -19.45 -4.25 -14.21
N ASN A 81 -18.29 -4.03 -14.82
CA ASN A 81 -17.00 -4.06 -14.15
C ASN A 81 -16.96 -3.18 -12.88
N THR A 82 -17.40 -1.93 -12.96
CA THR A 82 -17.42 -1.03 -11.80
C THR A 82 -18.34 -1.53 -10.69
N THR A 83 -19.49 -2.10 -11.05
CA THR A 83 -20.44 -2.69 -10.10
C THR A 83 -19.82 -3.88 -9.39
N GLU A 84 -19.16 -4.78 -10.12
CA GLU A 84 -18.52 -5.97 -9.53
C GLU A 84 -17.33 -5.60 -8.64
N MET A 85 -16.53 -4.59 -9.02
CA MET A 85 -15.44 -4.09 -8.17
C MET A 85 -15.98 -3.49 -6.85
N HIS A 86 -17.04 -2.69 -6.91
CA HIS A 86 -17.69 -2.17 -5.70
C HIS A 86 -18.33 -3.28 -4.86
N ALA A 87 -18.86 -4.32 -5.49
CA ALA A 87 -19.42 -5.48 -4.82
C ALA A 87 -18.35 -6.23 -4.02
N ILE A 88 -17.17 -6.49 -4.63
CA ILE A 88 -16.02 -7.09 -3.96
C ILE A 88 -15.60 -6.26 -2.76
N LEU A 89 -15.42 -4.95 -2.93
CA LEU A 89 -15.04 -4.05 -1.82
C LEU A 89 -16.04 -4.11 -0.68
N ALA A 90 -17.34 -4.04 -0.99
CA ALA A 90 -18.40 -4.10 0.00
C ALA A 90 -18.47 -5.45 0.72
N GLU A 91 -18.24 -6.57 0.02
CA GLU A 91 -18.20 -7.91 0.60
C GLU A 91 -17.09 -8.06 1.67
N PHE A 92 -15.94 -7.43 1.43
CA PHE A 92 -14.83 -7.38 2.40
C PHE A 92 -14.92 -6.22 3.41
N GLY A 93 -16.04 -5.48 3.43
CA GLY A 93 -16.23 -4.35 4.34
C GLY A 93 -15.32 -3.16 4.03
N LEU A 94 -14.78 -3.08 2.82
CA LEU A 94 -13.88 -2.01 2.40
C LEU A 94 -14.68 -0.83 1.82
N PRO A 95 -14.32 0.41 2.19
CA PRO A 95 -14.99 1.60 1.67
C PRO A 95 -14.61 1.83 0.20
N TYR A 96 -15.58 1.98 -0.68
CA TYR A 96 -15.41 2.22 -2.12
C TYR A 96 -15.71 3.67 -2.55
N VAL A 97 -16.22 4.50 -1.63
CA VAL A 97 -16.50 5.93 -1.85
C VAL A 97 -16.02 6.74 -0.66
N TYR A 98 -15.55 7.96 -0.91
CA TYR A 98 -15.26 8.91 0.17
C TYR A 98 -16.52 9.65 0.59
N PRO A 99 -16.70 9.92 1.91
CA PRO A 99 -17.69 10.87 2.37
C PRO A 99 -17.43 12.25 1.75
N LYS A 100 -18.46 12.90 1.21
CA LYS A 100 -18.33 14.22 0.56
C LYS A 100 -17.66 15.28 1.44
N ALA A 101 -17.86 15.21 2.75
CA ALA A 101 -17.23 16.11 3.71
C ALA A 101 -15.69 15.93 3.74
N VAL A 102 -15.19 14.70 3.57
CA VAL A 102 -13.75 14.39 3.51
C VAL A 102 -13.14 14.93 2.22
N GLU A 103 -13.80 14.72 1.07
CA GLU A 103 -13.37 15.27 -0.22
C GLU A 103 -13.33 16.80 -0.17
N THR A 104 -14.41 17.44 0.33
CA THR A 104 -14.45 18.90 0.50
C THR A 104 -13.36 19.42 1.42
N ALA A 105 -12.99 18.67 2.46
CA ALA A 105 -11.89 19.04 3.35
C ALA A 105 -10.53 18.94 2.65
N ALA A 106 -10.32 17.89 1.84
CA ALA A 106 -9.12 17.72 1.05
C ALA A 106 -8.97 18.82 -0.01
N ASP A 107 -10.07 19.22 -0.67
CA ASP A 107 -10.08 20.28 -1.68
C ASP A 107 -9.67 21.66 -1.14
N LYS A 108 -9.88 21.88 0.16
CA LYS A 108 -9.50 23.13 0.83
C LYS A 108 -8.02 23.20 1.21
N ILE A 109 -7.29 22.08 1.13
CA ILE A 109 -5.86 22.08 1.46
C ILE A 109 -5.09 22.80 0.33
N PRO A 110 -4.31 23.86 0.65
CA PRO A 110 -3.52 24.54 -0.33
C PRO A 110 -2.39 23.64 -0.84
N ALA A 111 -2.16 23.68 -2.14
CA ALA A 111 -1.03 22.97 -2.77
C ALA A 111 0.27 23.77 -2.70
N GLU A 112 0.16 25.09 -2.53
CA GLU A 112 1.30 26.00 -2.48
C GLU A 112 2.06 25.85 -1.16
N ILE A 113 3.39 25.78 -1.26
CA ILE A 113 4.29 25.72 -0.12
C ILE A 113 4.77 27.13 0.19
N THR A 114 4.55 27.60 1.42
CA THR A 114 4.93 28.97 1.77
C THR A 114 6.44 29.11 1.98
N PRO A 115 7.03 30.31 1.71
CA PRO A 115 8.45 30.56 1.97
C PRO A 115 8.86 30.29 3.42
N GLU A 116 7.96 30.55 4.39
CA GLU A 116 8.20 30.31 5.82
C GLU A 116 8.30 28.81 6.13
N GLU A 117 7.55 27.96 5.39
CA GLU A 117 7.65 26.52 5.53
C GLU A 117 8.94 25.99 4.90
N ILE A 118 9.32 26.49 3.73
CA ILE A 118 10.59 26.16 3.09
C ILE A 118 11.77 26.49 4.01
N ALA A 119 11.75 27.69 4.65
CA ALA A 119 12.83 28.15 5.52
C ALA A 119 13.06 27.26 6.77
N LYS A 120 12.09 26.44 7.17
CA LYS A 120 12.20 25.49 8.29
C LYS A 120 12.80 24.15 7.91
N ARG A 121 13.01 23.90 6.62
CA ARG A 121 13.39 22.60 6.07
C ARG A 121 14.79 22.62 5.46
N GLU A 122 15.43 21.45 5.39
CA GLU A 122 16.64 21.32 4.57
C GLU A 122 16.26 21.39 3.09
N ASP A 123 16.99 22.22 2.34
CA ASP A 123 16.70 22.48 0.93
C ASP A 123 17.44 21.51 0.02
N PHE A 124 16.71 20.57 -0.57
CA PHE A 124 17.17 19.58 -1.55
C PHE A 124 16.71 19.88 -2.98
N ARG A 125 16.09 21.03 -3.24
CA ARG A 125 15.53 21.38 -4.57
C ARG A 125 16.56 21.45 -5.70
N LYS A 126 17.86 21.56 -5.35
CA LYS A 126 18.98 21.60 -6.32
C LYS A 126 19.83 20.33 -6.30
N VAL A 127 19.43 19.31 -5.57
CA VAL A 127 20.09 18.00 -5.53
C VAL A 127 19.36 17.08 -6.50
N THR A 128 20.09 16.42 -7.39
CA THR A 128 19.51 15.46 -8.34
C THR A 128 18.64 14.48 -7.59
N THR A 129 17.35 14.49 -7.91
CA THR A 129 16.31 13.71 -7.23
C THR A 129 15.35 13.11 -8.25
N PHE A 130 14.98 11.85 -8.09
CA PHE A 130 14.01 11.18 -8.95
C PHE A 130 13.24 10.10 -8.22
N THR A 131 12.10 9.72 -8.78
CA THR A 131 11.29 8.58 -8.34
C THR A 131 11.45 7.41 -9.31
N ILE A 132 11.26 6.17 -8.83
CA ILE A 132 11.26 4.95 -9.65
C ILE A 132 10.04 4.13 -9.26
N ASP A 133 9.03 4.09 -10.13
CA ASP A 133 7.70 3.60 -9.82
C ASP A 133 7.13 2.68 -10.92
N PRO A 134 6.04 1.93 -10.63
CA PRO A 134 5.26 1.24 -11.66
C PRO A 134 4.76 2.22 -12.72
N LYS A 135 4.64 1.77 -13.97
CA LYS A 135 4.23 2.62 -15.10
C LYS A 135 2.89 3.33 -14.87
N ASP A 136 1.96 2.68 -14.22
CA ASP A 136 0.60 3.12 -13.92
C ASP A 136 0.45 3.89 -12.59
N ALA A 137 1.52 4.02 -11.79
CA ALA A 137 1.51 4.77 -10.54
C ALA A 137 1.26 6.27 -10.76
N LYS A 138 0.50 6.86 -9.84
CA LYS A 138 0.20 8.31 -9.77
C LYS A 138 0.58 8.90 -8.41
N ASP A 139 0.71 8.06 -7.41
CA ASP A 139 1.07 8.29 -6.02
C ASP A 139 2.57 8.00 -5.84
N PHE A 140 3.42 8.99 -6.08
CA PHE A 140 4.86 8.87 -5.90
C PHE A 140 5.19 9.19 -4.44
N ASP A 141 5.22 8.14 -3.61
CA ASP A 141 5.37 8.28 -2.16
C ASP A 141 6.83 8.43 -1.72
N ASP A 142 7.78 7.94 -2.52
CA ASP A 142 9.20 7.97 -2.23
C ASP A 142 10.04 8.47 -3.42
N ALA A 143 11.15 9.13 -3.10
CA ALA A 143 12.15 9.58 -4.05
C ALA A 143 13.56 9.36 -3.51
N LEU A 144 14.51 9.21 -4.42
CA LEU A 144 15.93 9.11 -4.09
C LEU A 144 16.66 10.33 -4.63
N SER A 145 17.51 10.93 -3.80
CA SER A 145 18.46 11.95 -4.25
C SER A 145 19.89 11.48 -4.07
N ILE A 146 20.78 11.96 -4.93
CA ILE A 146 22.20 11.64 -4.84
C ILE A 146 23.06 12.80 -5.30
N ARG A 147 24.15 13.05 -4.58
CA ARG A 147 25.24 13.92 -5.01
C ARG A 147 26.57 13.46 -4.45
N SER A 148 27.66 13.71 -5.18
CA SER A 148 29.01 13.51 -4.68
C SER A 148 29.36 14.56 -3.64
N ILE A 149 29.99 14.16 -2.54
CA ILE A 149 30.51 15.04 -1.51
C ILE A 149 32.00 14.81 -1.30
N LYS A 150 32.62 15.53 -0.38
CA LYS A 150 34.07 15.42 -0.14
C LYS A 150 34.50 14.00 0.28
N ASN A 151 35.77 13.67 0.06
CA ASN A 151 36.42 12.42 0.47
C ASN A 151 35.88 11.13 -0.20
N GLY A 152 35.37 11.24 -1.42
CA GLY A 152 34.84 10.08 -2.17
C GLY A 152 33.56 9.49 -1.57
N LEU A 153 32.83 10.29 -0.81
CA LEU A 153 31.51 9.93 -0.28
C LEU A 153 30.40 10.44 -1.18
N TRP A 154 29.27 9.77 -1.06
CA TRP A 154 28.00 10.17 -1.68
C TRP A 154 27.01 10.56 -0.59
N GLU A 155 26.36 11.69 -0.77
CA GLU A 155 25.17 12.01 0.02
C GLU A 155 23.97 11.44 -0.71
N VAL A 156 23.29 10.49 -0.10
CA VAL A 156 22.08 9.86 -0.62
C VAL A 156 20.91 10.19 0.29
N GLY A 157 19.87 10.81 -0.27
CA GLY A 157 18.62 11.08 0.42
C GLY A 157 17.54 10.06 0.05
N VAL A 158 16.86 9.54 1.06
CA VAL A 158 15.63 8.78 0.91
C VAL A 158 14.50 9.67 1.41
N HIS A 159 13.67 10.14 0.49
CA HIS A 159 12.63 11.13 0.73
C HIS A 159 11.27 10.47 0.70
N ILE A 160 10.48 10.62 1.76
CA ILE A 160 9.11 10.14 1.84
C ILE A 160 8.17 11.35 1.89
N ALA A 161 7.08 11.31 1.14
CA ALA A 161 6.08 12.38 1.14
C ALA A 161 5.64 12.75 2.56
N ASP A 162 5.76 14.04 2.92
CA ASP A 162 5.39 14.53 4.27
C ASP A 162 3.88 14.74 4.40
N VAL A 163 3.16 13.61 4.43
CA VAL A 163 1.70 13.60 4.56
C VAL A 163 1.24 14.30 5.84
N THR A 164 2.02 14.20 6.93
CA THR A 164 1.66 14.75 8.24
C THR A 164 1.66 16.29 8.27
N HIS A 165 2.32 16.93 7.31
CA HIS A 165 2.21 18.37 7.12
C HIS A 165 0.78 18.79 6.73
N TYR A 166 0.13 18.01 5.88
CA TYR A 166 -1.18 18.30 5.30
C TYR A 166 -2.35 17.68 6.09
N VAL A 167 -2.19 16.45 6.55
CA VAL A 167 -3.20 15.72 7.32
C VAL A 167 -2.96 15.94 8.82
N LYS A 168 -3.88 16.66 9.46
CA LYS A 168 -3.76 16.99 10.88
C LYS A 168 -4.42 15.92 11.73
N GLU A 169 -3.73 15.54 12.82
CA GLU A 169 -4.20 14.59 13.83
C GLU A 169 -5.59 14.95 14.35
N GLY A 170 -6.49 13.97 14.42
CA GLY A 170 -7.88 14.14 14.86
C GLY A 170 -8.79 14.86 13.85
N GLY A 171 -8.26 15.29 12.70
CA GLY A 171 -9.03 15.92 11.63
C GLY A 171 -9.95 14.93 10.90
N ILE A 172 -10.86 15.45 10.07
CA ILE A 172 -11.81 14.61 9.33
C ILE A 172 -11.12 13.65 8.35
N ILE A 173 -10.02 14.08 7.72
CA ILE A 173 -9.24 13.26 6.79
C ILE A 173 -8.49 12.17 7.55
N ASP A 174 -7.88 12.52 8.70
CA ASP A 174 -7.17 11.59 9.57
C ASP A 174 -8.08 10.47 10.09
N LYS A 175 -9.28 10.83 10.58
CA LYS A 175 -10.29 9.85 11.02
C LYS A 175 -10.75 8.92 9.91
N GLU A 176 -10.89 9.44 8.68
CA GLU A 176 -11.24 8.59 7.53
C GLU A 176 -10.06 7.68 7.15
N ALA A 177 -8.82 8.19 7.20
CA ALA A 177 -7.64 7.39 6.95
C ALA A 177 -7.44 6.28 8.00
N GLU A 178 -7.68 6.57 9.28
CA GLU A 178 -7.68 5.58 10.37
C GLU A 178 -8.71 4.47 10.11
N LYS A 179 -9.93 4.84 9.70
CA LYS A 179 -10.98 3.88 9.36
C LYS A 179 -10.62 3.00 8.18
N ARG A 180 -9.98 3.55 7.14
CA ARG A 180 -9.53 2.80 5.96
C ARG A 180 -8.31 1.95 6.24
N ALA A 181 -7.41 2.40 7.07
CA ALA A 181 -6.16 1.77 7.50
C ALA A 181 -5.11 1.53 6.40
N THR A 182 -5.52 1.35 5.14
CA THR A 182 -4.64 1.06 4.01
C THR A 182 -5.24 1.50 2.68
N SER A 183 -4.41 1.63 1.66
CA SER A 183 -4.87 1.66 0.26
C SER A 183 -5.12 0.24 -0.23
N VAL A 184 -6.14 0.06 -1.08
CA VAL A 184 -6.51 -1.24 -1.65
C VAL A 184 -6.27 -1.21 -3.15
N TYR A 185 -5.43 -2.13 -3.63
CA TYR A 185 -5.06 -2.22 -5.03
C TYR A 185 -5.87 -3.34 -5.68
N LEU A 186 -6.78 -2.97 -6.59
CA LEU A 186 -7.52 -3.89 -7.44
C LEU A 186 -6.80 -4.05 -8.79
N VAL A 187 -7.33 -4.90 -9.64
CA VAL A 187 -6.71 -5.18 -10.94
C VAL A 187 -6.68 -3.94 -11.84
N ASP A 188 -7.73 -3.13 -11.80
CA ASP A 188 -7.95 -2.00 -12.71
C ASP A 188 -7.89 -0.62 -12.02
N ARG A 189 -7.86 -0.59 -10.70
CA ARG A 189 -7.88 0.67 -9.93
C ARG A 189 -7.31 0.53 -8.53
N THR A 190 -6.97 1.66 -7.93
CA THR A 190 -6.62 1.77 -6.52
C THR A 190 -7.72 2.51 -5.77
N ILE A 191 -8.09 1.99 -4.61
CA ILE A 191 -8.93 2.70 -3.63
C ILE A 191 -7.98 3.24 -2.56
N PRO A 192 -7.59 4.50 -2.62
CA PRO A 192 -6.54 5.02 -1.76
C PRO A 192 -7.01 5.25 -0.32
N MET A 193 -6.08 5.19 0.63
CA MET A 193 -6.34 5.51 2.04
C MET A 193 -6.64 6.99 2.23
N LEU A 194 -6.01 7.87 1.46
CA LEU A 194 -6.23 9.31 1.46
C LEU A 194 -6.93 9.76 0.17
N PRO A 195 -7.72 10.85 0.19
CA PRO A 195 -8.32 11.42 -1.01
C PRO A 195 -7.30 11.63 -2.14
N GLU A 196 -7.68 11.36 -3.38
CA GLU A 196 -6.78 11.44 -4.55
C GLU A 196 -6.07 12.80 -4.68
N ARG A 197 -6.74 13.88 -4.27
CA ARG A 197 -6.11 15.20 -4.23
C ARG A 197 -4.85 15.24 -3.38
N LEU A 198 -4.79 14.46 -2.30
CA LEU A 198 -3.60 14.35 -1.47
C LEU A 198 -2.61 13.33 -2.05
N CYS A 199 -3.01 12.08 -2.20
CA CYS A 199 -2.09 11.02 -2.58
C CYS A 199 -1.54 11.14 -4.02
N ASN A 200 -2.35 11.61 -4.99
CA ASN A 200 -1.92 11.71 -6.38
C ASN A 200 -1.36 13.09 -6.77
N PHE A 201 -1.58 14.13 -5.95
CA PHE A 201 -1.21 15.51 -6.30
C PHE A 201 -0.38 16.20 -5.22
N ILE A 202 -0.97 16.58 -4.08
CA ILE A 202 -0.30 17.44 -3.10
C ILE A 202 0.91 16.74 -2.48
N CYS A 203 0.73 15.50 -2.01
CA CYS A 203 1.79 14.74 -1.35
C CYS A 203 2.69 14.01 -2.36
N SER A 204 2.17 13.61 -3.53
CA SER A 204 2.93 12.87 -4.54
C SER A 204 4.17 13.65 -4.97
N LEU A 205 5.34 13.01 -4.93
CA LEU A 205 6.65 13.59 -5.25
C LEU A 205 6.86 13.73 -6.76
N ARG A 206 5.93 14.43 -7.42
CA ARG A 206 5.84 14.59 -8.87
C ARG A 206 7.03 15.34 -9.44
N PRO A 207 7.49 14.98 -10.65
CA PRO A 207 8.63 15.64 -11.27
C PRO A 207 8.33 17.11 -11.59
N ASN A 208 9.37 17.95 -11.46
CA ASN A 208 9.34 19.41 -11.70
C ASN A 208 8.37 20.18 -10.79
N GLU A 209 8.06 19.64 -9.62
CA GLU A 209 7.25 20.30 -8.61
C GLU A 209 7.98 20.30 -7.27
N GLU A 210 7.93 21.44 -6.55
CA GLU A 210 8.42 21.49 -5.17
C GLU A 210 7.50 20.68 -4.26
N LYS A 211 8.09 19.79 -3.46
CA LYS A 211 7.35 18.89 -2.56
C LYS A 211 7.98 18.85 -1.18
N LEU A 212 7.12 18.72 -0.18
CA LEU A 212 7.56 18.51 1.20
C LEU A 212 7.80 17.03 1.44
N ALA A 213 8.95 16.72 2.01
CA ALA A 213 9.31 15.35 2.36
C ALA A 213 9.84 15.24 3.79
N PHE A 214 9.73 14.05 4.33
CA PHE A 214 10.42 13.60 5.54
C PHE A 214 11.49 12.62 5.12
N SER A 215 12.75 12.92 5.43
CA SER A 215 13.87 12.28 4.75
C SER A 215 14.89 11.69 5.69
N VAL A 216 15.51 10.60 5.25
CA VAL A 216 16.73 10.07 5.84
C VAL A 216 17.87 10.31 4.85
N ILE A 217 18.90 11.02 5.30
CA ILE A 217 20.04 11.40 4.47
C ILE A 217 21.26 10.67 4.99
N PHE A 218 22.01 10.08 4.07
CA PHE A 218 23.20 9.24 4.37
C PHE A 218 24.44 9.80 3.71
N ASP A 219 25.55 9.88 4.46
CA ASP A 219 26.87 9.99 3.90
C ASP A 219 27.42 8.57 3.77
N ILE A 220 27.53 8.08 2.53
CA ILE A 220 27.76 6.65 2.24
C ILE A 220 28.88 6.48 1.21
N THR A 221 29.65 5.39 1.32
CA THR A 221 30.63 5.00 0.32
C THR A 221 29.98 4.15 -0.79
N GLU A 222 30.63 4.03 -1.94
CA GLU A 222 30.23 3.10 -3.02
C GLU A 222 30.10 1.64 -2.55
N LYS A 223 30.84 1.28 -1.48
CA LYS A 223 30.77 -0.06 -0.85
C LYS A 223 29.62 -0.18 0.15
N GLY A 224 28.70 0.79 0.22
CA GLY A 224 27.58 0.78 1.14
C GLY A 224 27.98 0.90 2.63
N GLU A 225 29.09 1.60 2.93
CA GLU A 225 29.47 1.92 4.30
C GLU A 225 28.89 3.27 4.69
N ILE A 226 28.01 3.29 5.67
CA ILE A 226 27.42 4.51 6.20
C ILE A 226 28.41 5.19 7.12
N LYS A 227 28.80 6.41 6.81
CA LYS A 227 29.70 7.22 7.65
C LYS A 227 28.92 8.12 8.58
N ASP A 228 27.81 8.70 8.10
CA ASP A 228 26.89 9.47 8.91
C ASP A 228 25.45 9.33 8.36
N SER A 229 24.47 9.65 9.20
CA SER A 229 23.07 9.72 8.77
C SER A 229 22.28 10.69 9.63
N ARG A 230 21.33 11.41 9.01
CA ARG A 230 20.41 12.31 9.69
C ARG A 230 18.99 12.14 9.19
N ILE A 231 18.03 12.48 10.04
CA ILE A 231 16.61 12.51 9.72
C ILE A 231 16.18 13.98 9.73
N ALA A 232 15.53 14.43 8.67
CA ALA A 232 15.13 15.83 8.52
C ALA A 232 13.82 15.99 7.76
N HIS A 233 13.11 17.08 8.04
CA HIS A 233 12.11 17.60 7.12
C HIS A 233 12.83 18.32 5.99
N THR A 234 12.48 17.99 4.75
CA THR A 234 13.12 18.54 3.55
C THR A 234 12.10 19.16 2.63
N VAL A 235 12.57 20.02 1.75
CA VAL A 235 11.88 20.43 0.52
C VAL A 235 12.71 19.93 -0.65
N ILE A 236 12.07 19.18 -1.55
CA ILE A 236 12.69 18.59 -2.74
C ILE A 236 12.04 19.12 -4.01
N ASN A 237 12.72 18.96 -5.13
CA ASN A 237 12.15 19.08 -6.47
C ASN A 237 12.64 17.87 -7.26
N SER A 238 11.74 16.94 -7.57
CA SER A 238 12.10 15.76 -8.35
C SER A 238 12.39 16.16 -9.81
N ASP A 239 13.55 15.80 -10.34
CA ASP A 239 13.95 16.12 -11.71
C ASP A 239 13.33 15.16 -12.73
N ARG A 240 13.04 13.92 -12.32
CA ARG A 240 12.59 12.87 -13.22
C ARG A 240 11.75 11.84 -12.48
N ARG A 241 10.71 11.33 -13.13
CA ARG A 241 10.02 10.11 -12.76
C ARG A 241 10.44 8.99 -13.73
N PHE A 242 11.04 7.93 -13.22
CA PHE A 242 11.34 6.71 -13.97
C PHE A 242 10.28 5.64 -13.72
N THR A 243 9.99 4.86 -14.75
CA THR A 243 9.39 3.53 -14.53
C THR A 243 10.49 2.55 -14.13
N TYR A 244 10.11 1.43 -13.46
CA TYR A 244 11.08 0.36 -13.18
C TYR A 244 11.76 -0.16 -14.46
N GLU A 245 11.04 -0.19 -15.57
CA GLU A 245 11.55 -0.64 -16.86
C GLU A 245 12.60 0.34 -17.42
N GLU A 246 12.36 1.65 -17.34
CA GLU A 246 13.31 2.67 -17.78
C GLU A 246 14.59 2.64 -16.93
N ALA A 247 14.45 2.58 -15.60
CA ALA A 247 15.59 2.49 -14.71
C ALA A 247 16.38 1.19 -14.93
N GLN A 248 15.70 0.06 -15.16
CA GLN A 248 16.35 -1.21 -15.50
C GLN A 248 17.09 -1.14 -16.81
N GLN A 249 16.53 -0.50 -17.83
CA GLN A 249 17.22 -0.29 -19.10
C GLN A 249 18.52 0.49 -18.91
N ILE A 250 18.51 1.57 -18.09
CA ILE A 250 19.74 2.33 -17.79
C ILE A 250 20.78 1.46 -17.09
N ILE A 251 20.37 0.63 -16.13
CA ILE A 251 21.28 -0.30 -15.43
C ILE A 251 21.93 -1.30 -16.42
N GLU A 252 21.17 -1.83 -17.36
CA GLU A 252 21.64 -2.83 -18.33
C GLU A 252 22.48 -2.23 -19.44
N THR A 253 22.03 -1.11 -20.05
CA THR A 253 22.68 -0.51 -21.22
C THR A 253 23.76 0.51 -20.86
N LYS A 254 23.71 1.07 -19.65
CA LYS A 254 24.54 2.20 -19.19
C LYS A 254 24.32 3.47 -20.00
N GLU A 255 23.14 3.63 -20.56
CA GLU A 255 22.71 4.78 -21.35
C GLU A 255 21.36 5.30 -20.87
N GLY A 256 21.11 6.61 -20.96
CA GLY A 256 19.86 7.26 -20.59
C GLY A 256 20.06 8.49 -19.70
N ASP A 257 18.94 9.08 -19.29
CA ASP A 257 18.91 10.24 -18.41
C ASP A 257 19.44 9.87 -17.02
N TYR A 258 20.22 10.75 -16.38
CA TYR A 258 20.76 10.55 -15.03
C TYR A 258 21.47 9.18 -14.84
N LYS A 259 22.10 8.69 -15.90
CA LYS A 259 22.74 7.37 -15.89
C LYS A 259 23.82 7.23 -14.81
N GLU A 260 24.58 8.28 -14.54
CA GLU A 260 25.65 8.26 -13.55
C GLU A 260 25.07 8.07 -12.14
N GLU A 261 24.00 8.79 -11.84
CA GLU A 261 23.28 8.73 -10.56
C GLU A 261 22.57 7.39 -10.38
N VAL A 262 21.86 6.89 -11.41
CA VAL A 262 21.18 5.60 -11.36
C VAL A 262 22.18 4.45 -11.19
N LEU A 263 23.28 4.46 -11.93
CA LEU A 263 24.32 3.42 -11.83
C LEU A 263 25.07 3.45 -10.49
N MET A 264 25.25 4.65 -9.92
CA MET A 264 25.87 4.77 -8.58
C MET A 264 24.91 4.25 -7.51
N LEU A 265 23.64 4.62 -7.55
CA LEU A 265 22.63 4.07 -6.63
C LEU A 265 22.52 2.56 -6.75
N ASP A 266 22.54 2.00 -7.96
CA ASP A 266 22.55 0.56 -8.18
C ASP A 266 23.78 -0.12 -7.58
N THR A 267 24.97 0.49 -7.73
CA THR A 267 26.21 0.00 -7.14
C THR A 267 26.12 -0.05 -5.62
N ILE A 268 25.65 1.03 -4.99
CA ILE A 268 25.48 1.11 -3.54
C ILE A 268 24.43 0.09 -3.07
N ALA A 269 23.29 -0.01 -3.78
CA ALA A 269 22.22 -0.95 -3.44
C ALA A 269 22.70 -2.41 -3.50
N LYS A 270 23.49 -2.78 -4.51
CA LYS A 270 24.10 -4.11 -4.60
C LYS A 270 25.02 -4.39 -3.44
N ALA A 271 25.87 -3.43 -3.06
CA ALA A 271 26.75 -3.57 -1.91
C ALA A 271 25.98 -3.70 -0.57
N LEU A 272 24.89 -2.95 -0.40
CA LEU A 272 23.98 -3.08 0.75
C LEU A 272 23.32 -4.46 0.79
N ARG A 273 22.84 -4.93 -0.35
CA ARG A 273 22.20 -6.23 -0.49
C ARG A 273 23.16 -7.38 -0.14
N GLU A 274 24.39 -7.35 -0.66
CA GLU A 274 25.42 -8.34 -0.33
C GLU A 274 25.67 -8.42 1.17
N LYS A 275 25.80 -7.28 1.85
CA LYS A 275 25.96 -7.22 3.31
C LYS A 275 24.76 -7.81 4.04
N ARG A 276 23.56 -7.53 3.57
CA ARG A 276 22.33 -8.05 4.16
C ARG A 276 22.25 -9.57 4.04
N PHE A 277 22.61 -10.14 2.90
CA PHE A 277 22.65 -11.59 2.72
C PHE A 277 23.76 -12.24 3.52
N ALA A 278 24.94 -11.64 3.57
CA ALA A 278 26.03 -12.10 4.43
C ALA A 278 25.64 -12.11 5.93
N ALA A 279 24.74 -11.23 6.33
CA ALA A 279 24.18 -11.19 7.68
C ALA A 279 22.99 -12.17 7.91
N GLY A 280 22.64 -13.01 6.92
CA GLY A 280 21.65 -14.07 7.08
C GLY A 280 20.25 -13.75 6.52
N ALA A 281 20.10 -12.73 5.70
CA ALA A 281 18.84 -12.49 5.01
C ALA A 281 18.50 -13.64 4.05
N ILE A 282 17.23 -13.96 3.93
CA ILE A 282 16.73 -15.02 3.03
C ILE A 282 16.20 -14.38 1.76
N ASN A 283 16.57 -14.94 0.60
CA ASN A 283 16.02 -14.53 -0.69
C ASN A 283 14.72 -15.31 -0.95
N PHE A 284 13.65 -14.57 -1.25
CA PHE A 284 12.40 -15.15 -1.71
C PHE A 284 12.14 -14.62 -3.12
N ASP A 285 12.27 -15.50 -4.10
CA ASP A 285 11.83 -15.18 -5.45
C ASP A 285 10.31 -15.35 -5.50
N ARG A 286 9.59 -14.22 -5.48
CA ARG A 286 8.14 -14.18 -5.65
C ARG A 286 7.82 -13.73 -7.06
N TYR A 287 7.02 -14.54 -7.74
CA TYR A 287 6.37 -14.14 -8.98
C TYR A 287 5.07 -13.41 -8.63
N GLU A 288 4.97 -12.16 -9.00
CA GLU A 288 3.74 -11.39 -8.87
C GLU A 288 2.92 -11.56 -10.14
N VAL A 289 1.71 -12.07 -10.01
CA VAL A 289 0.76 -12.18 -11.13
C VAL A 289 0.19 -10.81 -11.44
N LYS A 290 0.35 -10.34 -12.67
CA LYS A 290 -0.23 -9.11 -13.19
C LYS A 290 -1.14 -9.40 -14.36
N PHE A 291 -2.13 -8.53 -14.55
CA PHE A 291 -3.08 -8.61 -15.64
C PHE A 291 -2.83 -7.44 -16.59
N GLU A 292 -2.82 -7.72 -17.87
CA GLU A 292 -2.99 -6.70 -18.89
C GLU A 292 -4.47 -6.46 -19.08
N ILE A 293 -4.90 -5.22 -18.98
CA ILE A 293 -6.31 -4.82 -19.08
C ILE A 293 -6.52 -3.88 -20.25
N ASP A 294 -7.72 -3.94 -20.88
CA ASP A 294 -8.10 -3.01 -21.92
C ASP A 294 -8.58 -1.65 -21.32
N GLU A 295 -8.89 -0.69 -22.17
CA GLU A 295 -9.40 0.63 -21.78
C GLU A 295 -10.70 0.59 -20.95
N LYS A 296 -11.40 -0.54 -20.94
CA LYS A 296 -12.63 -0.78 -20.17
C LYS A 296 -12.38 -1.55 -18.87
N GLY A 297 -11.10 -1.80 -18.52
CA GLY A 297 -10.72 -2.55 -17.33
C GLY A 297 -10.91 -4.07 -17.45
N LYS A 298 -11.15 -4.60 -18.67
CA LYS A 298 -11.30 -6.04 -18.88
C LYS A 298 -9.93 -6.70 -19.04
N PRO A 299 -9.62 -7.78 -18.31
CA PRO A 299 -8.38 -8.52 -18.47
C PRO A 299 -8.25 -9.12 -19.88
N ILE A 300 -7.10 -8.85 -20.53
CA ILE A 300 -6.74 -9.35 -21.85
C ILE A 300 -5.78 -10.52 -21.70
N SER A 301 -4.76 -10.38 -20.86
CA SER A 301 -3.72 -11.39 -20.65
C SER A 301 -3.24 -11.40 -19.20
N VAL A 302 -2.51 -12.45 -18.83
CA VAL A 302 -1.86 -12.64 -17.54
C VAL A 302 -0.38 -12.78 -17.75
N TYR A 303 0.42 -12.05 -16.96
CA TYR A 303 1.88 -12.17 -16.99
C TYR A 303 2.48 -12.19 -15.59
N PHE A 304 3.68 -12.73 -15.48
CA PHE A 304 4.44 -12.72 -14.24
C PHE A 304 5.41 -11.55 -14.25
N LYS A 305 5.27 -10.69 -13.24
CA LYS A 305 6.22 -9.59 -13.02
C LYS A 305 7.43 -10.14 -12.26
N GLU A 306 8.59 -9.97 -12.84
CA GLU A 306 9.86 -10.34 -12.25
C GLU A 306 10.49 -9.14 -11.52
N SER A 307 11.02 -9.36 -10.32
CA SER A 307 11.75 -8.34 -9.58
C SER A 307 13.19 -8.25 -10.10
N LYS A 308 13.51 -7.16 -10.78
CA LYS A 308 14.83 -6.88 -11.36
C LYS A 308 15.67 -5.95 -10.48
N ASP A 309 16.87 -5.57 -10.96
CA ASP A 309 17.81 -4.73 -10.20
C ASP A 309 17.22 -3.37 -9.85
N ALA A 310 16.44 -2.74 -10.73
CA ALA A 310 15.77 -1.48 -10.44
C ALA A 310 14.77 -1.58 -9.26
N ASN A 311 14.05 -2.71 -9.14
CA ASN A 311 13.18 -2.96 -8.00
C ASN A 311 13.98 -3.14 -6.71
N LYS A 312 15.08 -3.90 -6.80
CA LYS A 312 15.98 -4.18 -5.68
C LYS A 312 16.71 -2.92 -5.21
N LEU A 313 17.02 -2.00 -6.13
CA LEU A 313 17.60 -0.70 -5.81
C LEU A 313 16.70 0.08 -4.85
N VAL A 314 15.44 0.28 -5.22
CA VAL A 314 14.48 0.99 -4.36
C VAL A 314 14.28 0.26 -3.04
N GLU A 315 14.11 -1.08 -3.08
CA GLU A 315 13.95 -1.92 -1.88
C GLU A 315 15.09 -1.72 -0.87
N GLU A 316 16.35 -1.76 -1.31
CA GLU A 316 17.50 -1.64 -0.39
C GLU A 316 17.58 -0.26 0.26
N PHE A 317 17.29 0.83 -0.44
CA PHE A 317 17.25 2.16 0.16
C PHE A 317 16.07 2.35 1.11
N MET A 318 14.89 1.78 0.80
CA MET A 318 13.74 1.77 1.72
C MET A 318 14.06 0.97 2.99
N LEU A 319 14.65 -0.21 2.86
CA LEU A 319 15.09 -1.02 4.00
C LEU A 319 16.15 -0.28 4.85
N LEU A 320 17.11 0.38 4.21
CA LEU A 320 18.13 1.17 4.88
C LEU A 320 17.52 2.32 5.69
N ALA A 321 16.61 3.10 5.08
CA ALA A 321 15.92 4.19 5.75
C ALA A 321 15.09 3.69 6.94
N ASN A 322 14.27 2.66 6.72
CA ASN A 322 13.42 2.07 7.76
C ASN A 322 14.24 1.58 8.96
N LYS A 323 15.33 0.85 8.70
CA LYS A 323 16.25 0.36 9.74
C LYS A 323 16.87 1.52 10.52
N THR A 324 17.34 2.55 9.82
CA THR A 324 17.99 3.71 10.45
C THR A 324 17.03 4.48 11.35
N VAL A 325 15.79 4.70 10.90
CA VAL A 325 14.75 5.35 11.72
C VAL A 325 14.42 4.50 12.94
N ALA A 326 14.20 3.20 12.75
CA ALA A 326 13.90 2.28 13.84
C ALA A 326 15.04 2.23 14.89
N GLU A 327 16.29 2.21 14.46
CA GLU A 327 17.45 2.23 15.35
C GLU A 327 17.58 3.57 16.09
N LYS A 328 17.44 4.70 15.41
CA LYS A 328 17.53 6.03 16.04
C LYS A 328 16.40 6.30 17.05
N ILE A 329 15.23 5.74 16.85
CA ILE A 329 14.09 5.91 17.76
C ILE A 329 14.08 4.82 18.83
N GLY A 330 14.30 3.55 18.47
CA GLY A 330 14.16 2.39 19.34
C GLY A 330 15.39 2.09 20.19
N ARG A 331 16.61 2.32 19.67
CA ARG A 331 17.85 2.11 20.42
C ARG A 331 18.25 3.36 21.20
N VAL A 332 17.68 3.53 22.38
CA VAL A 332 18.07 4.62 23.28
C VAL A 332 19.15 4.16 24.26
N PRO A 333 20.10 5.04 24.64
CA PRO A 333 21.04 4.77 25.73
C PRO A 333 20.34 4.35 27.02
N LYS A 334 20.96 3.47 27.81
CA LYS A 334 20.39 2.92 29.06
C LYS A 334 19.89 3.98 30.07
N ASN A 335 20.42 5.20 30.00
CA ASN A 335 20.08 6.35 30.86
C ASN A 335 19.00 7.27 30.30
N LYS A 336 18.43 6.95 29.13
CA LYS A 336 17.33 7.72 28.52
C LYS A 336 16.03 6.91 28.49
N LYS A 337 14.90 7.59 28.64
CA LYS A 337 13.60 6.94 28.46
C LYS A 337 13.43 6.52 26.98
N PRO A 338 13.00 5.29 26.70
CA PRO A 338 12.68 4.87 25.34
C PRO A 338 11.53 5.70 24.79
N LYS A 339 11.59 5.98 23.49
CA LYS A 339 10.47 6.61 22.77
C LYS A 339 9.45 5.54 22.40
N VAL A 340 8.19 5.91 22.33
CA VAL A 340 7.14 5.03 21.80
C VAL A 340 7.35 4.88 20.30
N LEU A 341 7.39 3.64 19.84
CA LEU A 341 7.52 3.29 18.43
C LEU A 341 6.63 2.06 18.19
N PRO A 342 5.76 2.07 17.17
CA PRO A 342 5.03 0.87 16.79
C PRO A 342 5.99 -0.14 16.15
N TYR A 343 6.02 -1.36 16.69
CA TYR A 343 6.81 -2.46 16.14
C TYR A 343 5.86 -3.44 15.44
N ARG A 344 6.28 -3.91 14.28
CA ARG A 344 5.68 -5.09 13.68
C ARG A 344 6.43 -6.31 14.20
N ILE A 345 5.77 -7.06 15.06
CA ILE A 345 6.32 -8.30 15.62
C ILE A 345 5.86 -9.50 14.79
N HIS A 346 6.66 -10.58 14.85
CA HIS A 346 6.32 -11.88 14.29
C HIS A 346 6.38 -12.91 15.40
N ASP A 347 5.42 -13.82 15.40
CA ASP A 347 5.44 -14.96 16.28
C ASP A 347 6.60 -15.91 15.93
N LEU A 348 6.92 -16.79 16.88
CA LEU A 348 7.85 -17.86 16.61
C LEU A 348 7.29 -18.77 15.49
N PRO A 349 8.15 -19.40 14.70
CA PRO A 349 7.71 -20.36 13.70
C PRO A 349 6.86 -21.46 14.34
N ASP A 350 5.80 -21.85 13.65
CA ASP A 350 4.93 -22.96 14.06
C ASP A 350 5.75 -24.26 14.12
N PRO A 351 5.82 -24.94 15.28
CA PRO A 351 6.61 -26.15 15.45
C PRO A 351 6.20 -27.29 14.51
N GLU A 352 4.90 -27.45 14.23
CA GLU A 352 4.40 -28.48 13.33
C GLU A 352 4.84 -28.19 11.88
N LYS A 353 4.78 -26.93 11.44
CA LYS A 353 5.27 -26.54 10.12
C LYS A 353 6.77 -26.72 9.98
N LEU A 354 7.55 -26.44 11.04
CA LEU A 354 9.00 -26.69 11.05
C LEU A 354 9.32 -28.18 10.97
N GLU A 355 8.58 -29.03 11.69
CA GLU A 355 8.75 -30.46 11.62
C GLU A 355 8.42 -31.02 10.24
N ASN A 356 7.30 -30.57 9.65
CA ASN A 356 6.90 -30.93 8.29
C ASN A 356 7.96 -30.50 7.26
N LEU A 357 8.51 -29.28 7.38
CA LEU A 357 9.60 -28.82 6.56
C LEU A 357 10.85 -29.69 6.73
N SER A 358 11.23 -30.00 7.97
CA SER A 358 12.39 -30.84 8.28
C SER A 358 12.29 -32.21 7.63
N GLN A 359 11.13 -32.86 7.75
CA GLN A 359 10.86 -34.16 7.11
C GLN A 359 10.90 -34.08 5.58
N PHE A 360 10.35 -33.01 5.02
CA PHE A 360 10.35 -32.81 3.57
C PHE A 360 11.76 -32.65 3.02
N ILE A 361 12.58 -31.76 3.59
CA ILE A 361 13.94 -31.49 3.10
C ILE A 361 14.94 -32.62 3.41
N ALA A 362 14.67 -33.42 4.45
CA ALA A 362 15.49 -34.60 4.75
C ALA A 362 15.55 -35.59 3.56
N ARG A 363 14.48 -35.67 2.75
CA ARG A 363 14.45 -36.47 1.52
C ARG A 363 15.46 -36.03 0.47
N PHE A 364 15.92 -34.78 0.55
CA PHE A 364 16.93 -34.20 -0.33
C PHE A 364 18.32 -34.11 0.33
N GLY A 365 18.48 -34.73 1.52
CA GLY A 365 19.76 -34.76 2.26
C GLY A 365 20.02 -33.53 3.11
N TYR A 366 19.08 -32.59 3.22
CA TYR A 366 19.24 -31.38 4.05
C TYR A 366 18.75 -31.60 5.48
N LYS A 367 19.38 -30.93 6.43
CA LYS A 367 18.98 -30.94 7.84
C LYS A 367 18.79 -29.50 8.32
N VAL A 368 17.66 -29.24 8.98
CA VAL A 368 17.38 -27.97 9.67
C VAL A 368 17.48 -28.18 11.17
N ARG A 369 18.12 -27.27 11.87
CA ARG A 369 18.04 -27.22 13.33
C ARG A 369 16.75 -26.51 13.71
N THR A 370 15.85 -27.21 14.39
CA THR A 370 14.55 -26.71 14.84
C THR A 370 14.61 -26.20 16.29
N SER A 371 15.73 -26.40 16.98
CA SER A 371 16.04 -25.88 18.32
C SER A 371 17.23 -24.95 18.24
N GLY A 372 17.04 -23.71 18.66
CA GLY A 372 18.09 -22.70 18.81
C GLY A 372 18.76 -22.77 20.15
#